data_e16524d475d39646ffe09571c1479d3e
#
_entry.id   e16524d475d39646ffe09571c1479d3e
#
_cell.length_a   1.000
_cell.length_b   1.000
_cell.length_c   1.000
_cell.angle_alpha   90.00
_cell.angle_beta   90.00
_cell.angle_gamma   90.00
#
_symmetry.space_group_name_H-M   'P 1'
#
loop_
_entity.id
_entity.type
_entity.pdbx_description
1 polymer ?
#
loop_
_entity_poly.entity_id
_entity_poly.type
_entity_poly.pdbx_seq_one_letter_code
_entity_poly.pdbx_strand_id
1 'polypeptide(L)'
;MSDAPDALGSAGASTAPAAAQVPPGTRFVRCVVDGAPVWGVIDGTDVALIEPHPFTRFAPTGRRVAVEGLRLLAPVIPSKIVAVGKNYRDHAAEMGGEVPTEPLLFLKPSTALLGPGDPVALPVDVSDEISYEGEVAVVIGALLSRVTPEVAAAGVLGVTCANDLTMRDWQRRESQWFRAKGFDGSCPLGPAIATGLDLGALRVRTWVDGDLRQDGTTADLVFDIPTVLAEITRTTTLLPGDVVLTGTPAG
;
A
#
# COMPACT_ATOMS: atom_id res chain seq x y z
N MET A 1 -36.86 14.82 29.83
CA MET A 1 -35.52 15.15 30.34
C MET A 1 -35.01 13.87 30.97
N SER A 2 -34.20 13.15 30.23
CA SER A 2 -33.58 11.90 30.68
C SER A 2 -32.15 11.95 30.20
N ASP A 3 -31.25 12.12 31.16
CA ASP A 3 -29.80 12.12 30.97
C ASP A 3 -29.35 10.73 30.46
N ALA A 4 -28.79 10.68 29.27
CA ALA A 4 -28.03 9.53 28.80
C ALA A 4 -26.59 9.69 29.31
N PRO A 5 -25.99 8.65 29.91
CA PRO A 5 -24.61 8.74 30.37
C PRO A 5 -23.63 8.71 29.19
N ASP A 6 -22.73 9.65 29.27
CA ASP A 6 -21.52 9.77 28.43
C ASP A 6 -20.58 8.59 28.74
N ALA A 7 -20.66 7.52 27.96
CA ALA A 7 -19.88 6.31 28.12
C ALA A 7 -18.98 6.04 26.89
N LEU A 8 -18.16 7.04 26.53
CA LEU A 8 -16.97 6.82 25.71
C LEU A 8 -15.75 7.28 26.53
N GLY A 9 -15.35 6.40 27.43
CA GLY A 9 -14.09 6.54 28.13
C GLY A 9 -12.95 6.77 27.15
N SER A 10 -12.09 7.74 27.49
CA SER A 10 -10.81 8.01 26.86
C SER A 10 -10.04 6.70 26.69
N ALA A 11 -10.01 6.18 25.46
CA ALA A 11 -9.14 5.06 25.10
C ALA A 11 -7.71 5.54 25.34
N GLY A 12 -7.07 4.99 26.34
CA GLY A 12 -5.68 5.25 26.67
C GLY A 12 -4.78 5.06 25.46
N ALA A 13 -3.76 5.90 25.38
CA ALA A 13 -2.72 5.84 24.37
C ALA A 13 -2.23 4.40 24.23
N SER A 14 -2.52 3.78 23.08
CA SER A 14 -1.99 2.47 22.74
C SER A 14 -0.48 2.56 22.66
N THR A 15 0.20 1.80 23.51
CA THR A 15 1.65 1.59 23.43
C THR A 15 1.98 1.11 22.02
N ALA A 16 2.94 1.79 21.36
CA ALA A 16 3.37 1.50 20.00
C ALA A 16 3.69 0.00 19.82
N PRO A 17 3.11 -0.64 18.79
CA PRO A 17 3.28 -2.07 18.60
C PRO A 17 4.56 -2.39 17.81
N ALA A 18 4.75 -3.67 17.53
CA ALA A 18 5.86 -4.38 16.91
C ALA A 18 6.68 -3.65 15.81
N ALA A 19 6.10 -2.71 15.07
CA ALA A 19 6.79 -1.90 14.06
C ALA A 19 8.00 -1.12 14.61
N ALA A 20 7.95 -0.69 15.89
CA ALA A 20 9.03 0.05 16.53
C ALA A 20 10.30 -0.79 16.83
N GLN A 21 10.27 -2.09 16.61
CA GLN A 21 11.39 -3.02 16.89
C GLN A 21 12.07 -3.56 15.65
N VAL A 22 11.62 -3.18 14.46
CA VAL A 22 12.20 -3.64 13.20
C VAL A 22 13.32 -2.69 12.77
N PRO A 23 14.56 -3.18 12.58
CA PRO A 23 15.66 -2.33 12.14
C PRO A 23 15.35 -1.64 10.80
N PRO A 24 15.74 -0.35 10.63
CA PRO A 24 15.70 0.31 9.34
C PRO A 24 16.44 -0.49 8.27
N GLY A 25 15.92 -0.49 7.03
CA GLY A 25 16.50 -1.23 5.91
C GLY A 25 16.14 -2.71 5.87
N THR A 26 15.34 -3.22 6.82
CA THR A 26 14.78 -4.56 6.74
C THR A 26 13.85 -4.68 5.54
N ARG A 27 13.95 -5.76 4.78
CA ARG A 27 13.09 -6.05 3.64
C ARG A 27 12.35 -7.35 3.86
N PHE A 28 11.06 -7.26 4.18
CA PHE A 28 10.19 -8.42 4.33
C PHE A 28 9.66 -8.88 2.98
N VAL A 29 9.68 -10.18 2.77
CA VAL A 29 9.09 -10.83 1.59
C VAL A 29 8.11 -11.90 2.02
N ARG A 30 7.17 -12.21 1.14
CA ARG A 30 6.32 -13.38 1.22
C ARG A 30 6.60 -14.23 -0.02
N CYS A 31 6.88 -15.50 0.15
CA CYS A 31 7.34 -16.38 -0.93
C CYS A 31 6.81 -17.79 -0.76
N VAL A 32 6.96 -18.61 -1.80
CA VAL A 32 6.58 -20.02 -1.78
C VAL A 32 7.80 -20.88 -1.50
N VAL A 33 7.77 -21.66 -0.40
CA VAL A 33 8.79 -22.64 -0.05
C VAL A 33 8.11 -23.98 0.23
N ASP A 34 8.55 -25.04 -0.40
CA ASP A 34 7.97 -26.39 -0.31
C ASP A 34 6.46 -26.42 -0.60
N GLY A 35 6.03 -25.59 -1.56
CA GLY A 35 4.61 -25.47 -1.96
C GLY A 35 3.72 -24.65 -1.03
N ALA A 36 4.26 -24.09 0.06
CA ALA A 36 3.52 -23.29 1.04
C ALA A 36 3.96 -21.83 1.05
N PRO A 37 3.06 -20.87 1.28
CA PRO A 37 3.40 -19.47 1.48
C PRO A 37 4.07 -19.28 2.85
N VAL A 38 5.23 -18.61 2.85
CA VAL A 38 6.02 -18.32 4.06
C VAL A 38 6.47 -16.86 4.05
N TRP A 39 6.86 -16.35 5.21
CA TRP A 39 7.44 -15.03 5.40
C TRP A 39 8.94 -15.13 5.60
N GLY A 40 9.67 -14.11 5.19
CA GLY A 40 11.10 -14.01 5.43
C GLY A 40 11.63 -12.59 5.32
N VAL A 41 12.89 -12.45 5.69
CA VAL A 41 13.67 -11.22 5.56
C VAL A 41 14.77 -11.47 4.55
N ILE A 42 14.91 -10.55 3.58
CA ILE A 42 16.04 -10.61 2.63
C ILE A 42 17.34 -10.31 3.38
N ASP A 43 18.31 -11.20 3.26
CA ASP A 43 19.63 -11.08 3.85
C ASP A 43 20.69 -11.53 2.82
N GLY A 44 21.27 -10.55 2.13
CA GLY A 44 22.16 -10.79 1.00
C GLY A 44 21.44 -11.46 -0.17
N THR A 45 21.91 -12.65 -0.56
CA THR A 45 21.35 -13.49 -1.63
C THR A 45 20.28 -14.47 -1.13
N ASP A 46 19.99 -14.45 0.17
CA ASP A 46 19.07 -15.38 0.81
C ASP A 46 17.85 -14.68 1.40
N VAL A 47 16.83 -15.47 1.68
CA VAL A 47 15.70 -15.12 2.55
C VAL A 47 15.82 -15.94 3.83
N ALA A 48 15.99 -15.26 4.97
CA ALA A 48 15.88 -15.85 6.30
C ALA A 48 14.39 -15.97 6.65
N LEU A 49 13.89 -17.19 6.79
CA LEU A 49 12.47 -17.43 7.07
C LEU A 49 12.11 -17.02 8.50
N ILE A 50 10.93 -16.44 8.67
CA ILE A 50 10.39 -15.95 9.95
C ILE A 50 9.00 -16.54 10.21
N GLU A 51 8.63 -16.62 11.48
CA GLU A 51 7.28 -16.99 11.94
C GLU A 51 6.84 -16.12 13.13
N PRO A 52 5.54 -15.81 13.24
CA PRO A 52 4.45 -16.10 12.27
C PRO A 52 4.45 -15.17 11.05
N HIS A 53 4.61 -13.86 11.20
CA HIS A 53 4.61 -12.84 10.15
C HIS A 53 5.04 -11.47 10.71
N PRO A 54 5.44 -10.48 9.86
CA PRO A 54 6.02 -9.21 10.34
C PRO A 54 5.07 -8.26 11.09
N PHE A 55 3.76 -8.53 11.10
CA PHE A 55 2.75 -7.66 11.74
C PHE A 55 2.53 -7.97 13.22
N THR A 56 3.22 -8.96 13.76
CA THR A 56 3.26 -9.33 15.18
C THR A 56 4.69 -9.56 15.60
N ARG A 57 4.89 -9.96 16.86
CA ARG A 57 6.22 -10.42 17.28
C ARG A 57 6.58 -11.69 16.53
N PHE A 58 7.65 -11.64 15.74
CA PHE A 58 8.15 -12.74 14.93
C PHE A 58 9.54 -13.18 15.42
N ALA A 59 9.95 -14.38 14.99
CA ALA A 59 11.29 -14.91 15.24
C ALA A 59 11.81 -15.61 13.98
N PRO A 60 13.14 -15.62 13.75
CA PRO A 60 13.75 -16.45 12.74
C PRO A 60 13.52 -17.94 13.02
N THR A 61 13.19 -18.71 11.98
CA THR A 61 13.01 -20.16 12.07
C THR A 61 14.37 -20.93 12.06
N GLY A 62 15.45 -20.22 11.77
CA GLY A 62 16.76 -20.81 11.49
C GLY A 62 16.94 -21.31 10.05
N ARG A 63 15.88 -21.34 9.25
CA ARG A 63 15.91 -21.78 7.84
C ARG A 63 16.18 -20.61 6.91
N ARG A 64 16.99 -20.86 5.86
CA ARG A 64 17.34 -19.91 4.80
C ARG A 64 17.09 -20.57 3.44
N VAL A 65 16.68 -19.77 2.46
CA VAL A 65 16.49 -20.18 1.07
C VAL A 65 17.07 -19.12 0.14
N ALA A 66 17.64 -19.52 -0.99
CA ALA A 66 18.15 -18.56 -1.97
C ALA A 66 17.02 -17.70 -2.54
N VAL A 67 17.29 -16.40 -2.79
CA VAL A 67 16.34 -15.48 -3.46
C VAL A 67 16.18 -15.85 -4.93
N GLU A 68 17.27 -16.32 -5.56
CA GLU A 68 17.28 -16.69 -6.98
C GLU A 68 16.30 -17.83 -7.25
N GLY A 69 15.41 -17.62 -8.24
CA GLY A 69 14.38 -18.59 -8.61
C GLY A 69 13.22 -18.72 -7.62
N LEU A 70 13.23 -17.95 -6.52
CA LEU A 70 12.18 -18.00 -5.52
C LEU A 70 10.91 -17.30 -6.04
N ARG A 71 9.78 -18.01 -6.00
CA ARG A 71 8.46 -17.40 -6.32
C ARG A 71 8.07 -16.46 -5.19
N LEU A 72 8.09 -15.15 -5.49
CA LEU A 72 7.57 -14.14 -4.57
C LEU A 72 6.05 -14.02 -4.72
N LEU A 73 5.41 -13.69 -3.61
CA LEU A 73 3.98 -13.38 -3.52
C LEU A 73 3.82 -11.91 -3.14
N ALA A 74 2.60 -11.37 -3.26
CA ALA A 74 2.32 -10.07 -2.65
C ALA A 74 2.77 -10.10 -1.19
N PRO A 75 3.59 -9.11 -0.74
CA PRO A 75 4.27 -9.17 0.56
C PRO A 75 3.32 -8.93 1.74
N VAL A 76 2.03 -8.80 1.48
CA VAL A 76 0.96 -8.67 2.47
C VAL A 76 -0.36 -9.17 1.87
N ILE A 77 -1.27 -9.64 2.74
CA ILE A 77 -2.67 -9.91 2.40
C ILE A 77 -3.51 -8.94 3.24
N PRO A 78 -3.87 -7.78 2.68
CA PRO A 78 -4.55 -6.74 3.43
C PRO A 78 -6.02 -7.09 3.70
N SER A 79 -6.58 -6.60 4.81
CA SER A 79 -8.02 -6.63 5.03
C SER A 79 -8.74 -5.66 4.07
N LYS A 80 -8.06 -4.56 3.72
CA LYS A 80 -8.49 -3.57 2.75
C LYS A 80 -7.29 -2.87 2.11
N ILE A 81 -7.49 -2.38 0.89
CA ILE A 81 -6.57 -1.50 0.19
C ILE A 81 -7.31 -0.17 0.03
N VAL A 82 -6.84 0.87 0.72
CA VAL A 82 -7.31 2.24 0.55
C VAL A 82 -6.40 2.93 -0.45
N ALA A 83 -6.96 3.71 -1.36
CA ALA A 83 -6.19 4.42 -2.36
C ALA A 83 -6.58 5.89 -2.42
N VAL A 84 -5.63 6.73 -2.85
CA VAL A 84 -5.79 8.18 -2.94
C VAL A 84 -5.73 8.63 -4.40
N GLY A 85 -6.81 9.19 -4.91
CA GLY A 85 -6.87 9.75 -6.26
C GLY A 85 -6.33 11.19 -6.31
N LYS A 86 -5.69 11.55 -7.46
CA LYS A 86 -5.23 12.91 -7.77
C LYS A 86 -4.27 13.51 -6.73
N ASN A 87 -3.41 12.70 -6.13
CA ASN A 87 -2.51 13.14 -5.06
C ASN A 87 -1.16 13.68 -5.55
N TYR A 88 -0.95 13.79 -6.86
CA TYR A 88 0.17 14.53 -7.46
C TYR A 88 -0.38 15.69 -8.29
N ARG A 89 0.20 16.90 -8.13
CA ARG A 89 -0.29 18.11 -8.81
C ARG A 89 -0.26 17.97 -10.33
N ASP A 90 0.85 17.46 -10.85
CA ASP A 90 1.03 17.30 -12.30
C ASP A 90 0.05 16.26 -12.88
N HIS A 91 -0.17 15.15 -12.18
CA HIS A 91 -1.16 14.16 -12.58
C HIS A 91 -2.60 14.71 -12.51
N ALA A 92 -2.93 15.50 -11.49
CA ALA A 92 -4.25 16.16 -11.42
C ALA A 92 -4.47 17.12 -12.60
N ALA A 93 -3.44 17.86 -13.01
CA ALA A 93 -3.47 18.73 -14.19
C ALA A 93 -3.60 17.94 -15.50
N GLU A 94 -2.87 16.83 -15.68
CA GLU A 94 -2.95 15.90 -16.82
C GLU A 94 -4.38 15.36 -17.01
N MET A 95 -5.04 15.00 -15.90
CA MET A 95 -6.43 14.52 -15.90
C MET A 95 -7.48 15.63 -16.07
N GLY A 96 -7.06 16.89 -16.30
CA GLY A 96 -7.92 18.03 -16.56
C GLY A 96 -8.81 18.43 -15.37
N GLY A 97 -8.41 18.10 -14.15
CA GLY A 97 -9.15 18.38 -12.92
C GLY A 97 -8.45 19.38 -12.01
N GLU A 98 -9.22 19.96 -11.09
CA GLU A 98 -8.68 20.76 -9.99
C GLU A 98 -7.97 19.86 -8.99
N VAL A 99 -6.95 20.41 -8.32
CA VAL A 99 -6.28 19.76 -7.20
C VAL A 99 -7.30 19.65 -6.05
N PRO A 100 -7.54 18.45 -5.51
CA PRO A 100 -8.49 18.28 -4.41
C PRO A 100 -8.10 19.08 -3.18
N THR A 101 -9.09 19.60 -2.45
CA THR A 101 -8.88 20.27 -1.15
C THR A 101 -8.83 19.29 0.02
N GLU A 102 -9.29 18.06 -0.18
CA GLU A 102 -9.26 16.93 0.75
C GLU A 102 -8.85 15.66 0.01
N PRO A 103 -8.22 14.66 0.67
CA PRO A 103 -7.86 13.41 0.02
C PRO A 103 -9.08 12.70 -0.59
N LEU A 104 -9.02 12.43 -1.89
CA LEU A 104 -10.05 11.69 -2.61
C LEU A 104 -9.79 10.18 -2.40
N LEU A 105 -10.54 9.55 -1.51
CA LEU A 105 -10.32 8.18 -1.09
C LEU A 105 -11.25 7.20 -1.83
N PHE A 106 -10.71 6.04 -2.17
CA PHE A 106 -11.47 4.90 -2.67
C PHE A 106 -10.89 3.57 -2.18
N LEU A 107 -11.60 2.48 -2.41
CA LEU A 107 -11.19 1.14 -2.00
C LEU A 107 -10.94 0.26 -3.23
N LYS A 108 -9.91 -0.57 -3.14
CA LYS A 108 -9.73 -1.73 -4.01
C LYS A 108 -10.02 -3.00 -3.19
N PRO A 109 -10.77 -3.98 -3.74
CA PRO A 109 -11.06 -5.23 -3.06
C PRO A 109 -9.79 -6.09 -2.91
N SER A 110 -9.81 -7.05 -1.99
CA SER A 110 -8.69 -7.96 -1.79
C SER A 110 -8.38 -8.83 -3.02
N THR A 111 -9.37 -9.08 -3.89
CA THR A 111 -9.20 -9.82 -5.16
C THR A 111 -8.46 -9.01 -6.22
N ALA A 112 -8.31 -7.69 -6.04
CA ALA A 112 -7.45 -6.87 -6.89
C ALA A 112 -5.95 -7.19 -6.72
N LEU A 113 -5.56 -7.81 -5.59
CA LEU A 113 -4.18 -8.06 -5.24
C LEU A 113 -3.53 -9.12 -6.15
N LEU A 114 -2.34 -8.80 -6.68
CA LEU A 114 -1.44 -9.73 -7.36
C LEU A 114 -0.03 -9.67 -6.78
N GLY A 115 0.70 -10.77 -6.91
CA GLY A 115 2.11 -10.83 -6.56
C GLY A 115 3.05 -10.29 -7.65
N PRO A 116 4.33 -10.09 -7.33
CA PRO A 116 5.34 -9.68 -8.30
C PRO A 116 5.51 -10.75 -9.38
N GLY A 117 5.49 -10.33 -10.65
CA GLY A 117 5.68 -11.22 -11.81
C GLY A 117 4.46 -12.06 -12.17
N ASP A 118 3.37 -12.02 -11.40
CA ASP A 118 2.12 -12.67 -11.80
C ASP A 118 1.50 -11.91 -12.99
N PRO A 119 0.98 -12.61 -14.02
CA PRO A 119 0.34 -11.96 -15.17
C PRO A 119 -1.00 -11.34 -14.76
N VAL A 120 -1.25 -10.12 -15.23
CA VAL A 120 -2.56 -9.48 -15.07
C VAL A 120 -3.48 -9.91 -16.21
N ALA A 121 -4.62 -10.50 -15.87
CA ALA A 121 -5.69 -10.77 -16.84
C ALA A 121 -6.48 -9.47 -17.07
N LEU A 122 -6.12 -8.72 -18.11
CA LEU A 122 -6.83 -7.49 -18.44
C LEU A 122 -8.24 -7.80 -18.98
N PRO A 123 -9.30 -7.14 -18.43
CA PRO A 123 -10.69 -7.37 -18.86
C PRO A 123 -10.98 -6.60 -20.18
N VAL A 124 -10.35 -7.02 -21.26
CA VAL A 124 -10.42 -6.35 -22.58
C VAL A 124 -11.80 -6.45 -23.25
N ASP A 125 -12.67 -7.31 -22.76
CA ASP A 125 -14.08 -7.40 -23.14
C ASP A 125 -14.96 -6.35 -22.42
N VAL A 126 -14.42 -5.69 -21.38
CA VAL A 126 -15.10 -4.68 -20.57
C VAL A 126 -14.59 -3.28 -20.86
N SER A 127 -13.26 -3.13 -21.07
CA SER A 127 -12.60 -1.84 -21.32
C SER A 127 -11.40 -2.03 -22.25
N ASP A 128 -11.24 -1.13 -23.20
CA ASP A 128 -10.06 -1.00 -24.07
C ASP A 128 -9.11 0.11 -23.65
N GLU A 129 -9.44 0.85 -22.57
CA GLU A 129 -8.65 1.96 -22.04
C GLU A 129 -8.07 1.63 -20.65
N ILE A 130 -7.22 0.61 -20.57
CA ILE A 130 -6.58 0.22 -19.30
C ILE A 130 -5.20 0.87 -19.20
N SER A 131 -4.97 1.61 -18.12
CA SER A 131 -3.71 2.31 -17.86
C SER A 131 -3.03 1.79 -16.59
N TYR A 132 -1.69 1.87 -16.59
CA TYR A 132 -0.87 1.69 -15.39
C TYR A 132 -0.89 2.95 -14.53
N GLU A 133 -0.64 2.79 -13.25
CA GLU A 133 -0.36 3.84 -12.27
C GLU A 133 0.65 3.30 -11.26
N GLY A 134 1.94 3.62 -11.46
CA GLY A 134 2.99 3.26 -10.51
C GLY A 134 2.90 4.09 -9.24
N GLU A 135 2.86 3.43 -8.08
CA GLU A 135 2.65 4.09 -6.80
C GLU A 135 3.57 3.58 -5.69
N VAL A 136 3.80 4.44 -4.71
CA VAL A 136 4.25 4.00 -3.39
C VAL A 136 3.05 3.45 -2.64
N ALA A 137 3.16 2.22 -2.13
CA ALA A 137 2.19 1.60 -1.26
C ALA A 137 2.71 1.56 0.18
N VAL A 138 1.97 2.16 1.10
CA VAL A 138 2.28 2.14 2.53
C VAL A 138 1.65 0.92 3.17
N VAL A 139 2.44 0.15 3.93
CA VAL A 139 1.98 -1.02 4.68
C VAL A 139 1.88 -0.66 6.15
N ILE A 140 0.69 -0.82 6.72
CA ILE A 140 0.40 -0.47 8.11
C ILE A 140 0.97 -1.54 9.05
N GLY A 141 1.66 -1.10 10.10
CA GLY A 141 2.26 -1.97 11.11
C GLY A 141 1.55 -1.96 12.47
N ALA A 142 0.65 -1.01 12.68
CA ALA A 142 -0.07 -0.80 13.93
C ALA A 142 -1.56 -0.60 13.71
N LEU A 143 -2.38 -0.82 14.76
CA LEU A 143 -3.77 -0.40 14.74
C LEU A 143 -3.85 1.13 14.84
N LEU A 144 -4.45 1.78 13.83
CA LEU A 144 -4.61 3.23 13.78
C LEU A 144 -6.09 3.59 13.68
N SER A 145 -6.57 4.41 14.63
CA SER A 145 -7.95 4.89 14.67
C SER A 145 -7.97 6.28 15.31
N ARG A 146 -8.41 7.29 14.54
CA ARG A 146 -8.50 8.69 14.98
C ARG A 146 -7.17 9.23 15.54
N VAL A 147 -6.11 9.02 14.78
CA VAL A 147 -4.75 9.41 15.20
C VAL A 147 -4.29 10.70 14.52
N THR A 148 -3.27 11.35 15.10
CA THR A 148 -2.60 12.50 14.46
C THR A 148 -1.65 12.01 13.34
N PRO A 149 -1.20 12.90 12.42
CA PRO A 149 -0.24 12.53 11.37
C PRO A 149 1.05 11.91 11.92
N GLU A 150 1.58 12.41 13.04
CA GLU A 150 2.80 11.90 13.67
C GLU A 150 2.62 10.46 14.16
N VAL A 151 1.48 10.17 14.80
CA VAL A 151 1.14 8.83 15.27
C VAL A 151 0.88 7.89 14.09
N ALA A 152 0.23 8.40 13.05
CA ALA A 152 0.01 7.64 11.81
C ALA A 152 1.32 7.24 11.14
N ALA A 153 2.27 8.17 11.00
CA ALA A 153 3.60 7.89 10.47
C ALA A 153 4.36 6.84 11.29
N ALA A 154 4.30 6.94 12.62
CA ALA A 154 4.92 5.97 13.53
C ALA A 154 4.28 4.57 13.46
N GLY A 155 3.04 4.48 12.97
CA GLY A 155 2.31 3.22 12.77
C GLY A 155 2.60 2.52 11.45
N VAL A 156 3.43 3.08 10.58
CA VAL A 156 3.85 2.46 9.31
C VAL A 156 4.88 1.37 9.57
N LEU A 157 4.67 0.17 9.03
CA LEU A 157 5.69 -0.89 9.01
C LEU A 157 6.77 -0.59 7.97
N GLY A 158 6.35 -0.16 6.80
CA GLY A 158 7.24 0.12 5.67
C GLY A 158 6.45 0.41 4.41
N VAL A 159 7.16 0.42 3.29
CA VAL A 159 6.58 0.72 1.97
C VAL A 159 6.96 -0.36 0.95
N THR A 160 6.15 -0.45 -0.09
CA THR A 160 6.42 -1.30 -1.26
C THR A 160 5.94 -0.59 -2.52
N CYS A 161 6.20 -1.16 -3.71
CA CYS A 161 5.66 -0.66 -4.96
C CYS A 161 4.27 -1.25 -5.20
N ALA A 162 3.41 -0.47 -5.87
CA ALA A 162 2.13 -0.94 -6.39
C ALA A 162 1.89 -0.43 -7.80
N ASN A 163 0.96 -1.09 -8.49
CA ASN A 163 0.38 -0.60 -9.74
C ASN A 163 -1.14 -0.50 -9.56
N ASP A 164 -1.69 0.71 -9.57
CA ASP A 164 -3.14 0.95 -9.48
C ASP A 164 -3.76 0.93 -10.88
N LEU A 165 -3.84 -0.27 -11.48
CA LEU A 165 -4.41 -0.45 -12.82
C LEU A 165 -5.84 0.10 -12.89
N THR A 166 -6.08 0.89 -13.95
CA THR A 166 -7.29 1.69 -14.07
C THR A 166 -7.94 1.55 -15.44
N MET A 167 -9.24 1.23 -15.47
CA MET A 167 -10.08 1.37 -16.66
C MET A 167 -10.52 2.84 -16.79
N ARG A 168 -9.88 3.60 -17.69
CA ARG A 168 -10.06 5.07 -17.80
C ARG A 168 -11.44 5.48 -18.27
N ASP A 169 -12.04 4.74 -19.20
CA ASP A 169 -13.41 4.94 -19.68
C ASP A 169 -14.42 4.77 -18.53
N TRP A 170 -14.29 3.76 -17.70
CA TRP A 170 -15.13 3.54 -16.52
C TRP A 170 -14.89 4.61 -15.44
N GLN A 171 -13.64 5.03 -15.24
CA GLN A 171 -13.30 6.08 -14.29
C GLN A 171 -14.00 7.42 -14.63
N ARG A 172 -14.13 7.73 -15.93
CA ARG A 172 -14.85 8.94 -16.40
C ARG A 172 -16.38 8.80 -16.32
N ARG A 173 -16.91 7.59 -16.47
CA ARG A 173 -18.36 7.32 -16.53
C ARG A 173 -19.01 7.25 -15.16
N GLU A 174 -18.28 6.77 -14.15
CA GLU A 174 -18.84 6.50 -12.83
C GLU A 174 -18.39 7.51 -11.78
N SER A 175 -19.29 7.87 -10.88
CA SER A 175 -18.98 8.70 -9.72
C SER A 175 -18.22 7.93 -8.65
N GLN A 176 -18.36 6.60 -8.60
CA GLN A 176 -17.66 5.69 -7.71
C GLN A 176 -16.71 4.80 -8.52
N TRP A 177 -15.43 4.81 -8.21
CA TRP A 177 -14.39 4.17 -9.02
C TRP A 177 -14.23 2.66 -8.78
N PHE A 178 -15.19 2.02 -8.13
CA PHE A 178 -15.07 0.60 -7.78
C PHE A 178 -14.78 -0.29 -9.00
N ARG A 179 -15.56 -0.17 -10.08
CA ARG A 179 -15.34 -0.98 -11.29
C ARG A 179 -14.06 -0.56 -12.03
N ALA A 180 -13.80 0.73 -12.10
CA ALA A 180 -12.62 1.26 -12.79
C ALA A 180 -11.30 0.82 -12.16
N LYS A 181 -11.28 0.65 -10.84
CA LYS A 181 -10.08 0.45 -10.01
C LYS A 181 -10.03 -0.92 -9.31
N GLY A 182 -11.16 -1.62 -9.19
CA GLY A 182 -11.32 -2.80 -8.35
C GLY A 182 -11.50 -4.12 -9.09
N PHE A 183 -11.15 -4.21 -10.36
CA PHE A 183 -11.21 -5.49 -11.07
C PHE A 183 -10.11 -6.45 -10.57
N ASP A 184 -10.32 -7.74 -10.78
CA ASP A 184 -9.41 -8.79 -10.30
C ASP A 184 -7.99 -8.58 -10.85
N GLY A 185 -7.00 -8.63 -9.96
CA GLY A 185 -5.60 -8.42 -10.34
C GLY A 185 -5.21 -6.98 -10.65
N SER A 186 -6.07 -5.99 -10.40
CA SER A 186 -5.80 -4.56 -10.69
C SER A 186 -4.82 -3.89 -9.72
N CYS A 187 -4.24 -4.63 -8.76
CA CYS A 187 -3.26 -4.13 -7.80
C CYS A 187 -2.06 -5.07 -7.64
N PRO A 188 -1.19 -5.20 -8.65
CA PRO A 188 0.12 -5.80 -8.44
C PRO A 188 0.88 -5.08 -7.32
N LEU A 189 1.37 -5.83 -6.32
CA LEU A 189 1.98 -5.29 -5.10
C LEU A 189 3.27 -6.04 -4.75
N GLY A 190 4.33 -5.32 -4.48
CA GLY A 190 5.59 -5.91 -4.04
C GLY A 190 6.83 -5.27 -4.65
N PRO A 191 8.00 -5.94 -4.64
CA PRO A 191 8.23 -7.34 -4.24
C PRO A 191 8.46 -7.53 -2.74
N ALA A 192 8.82 -6.48 -2.00
CA ALA A 192 9.18 -6.53 -0.59
C ALA A 192 8.64 -5.31 0.17
N ILE A 193 8.39 -5.45 1.46
CA ILE A 193 8.14 -4.32 2.36
C ILE A 193 9.49 -3.82 2.87
N ALA A 194 9.89 -2.61 2.50
CA ALA A 194 11.11 -1.95 2.96
C ALA A 194 10.80 -1.03 4.16
N THR A 195 11.55 -1.19 5.25
CA THR A 195 11.32 -0.48 6.51
C THR A 195 12.30 0.67 6.72
N GLY A 196 11.91 1.67 7.53
CA GLY A 196 12.79 2.74 7.97
C GLY A 196 13.19 3.73 6.87
N LEU A 197 12.39 3.86 5.83
CA LEU A 197 12.59 4.83 4.76
C LEU A 197 11.92 6.18 5.11
N ASP A 198 12.49 7.27 4.59
CA ASP A 198 11.89 8.59 4.69
C ASP A 198 10.67 8.68 3.76
N LEU A 199 9.47 8.72 4.33
CA LEU A 199 8.21 8.75 3.58
C LEU A 199 8.04 10.01 2.72
N GLY A 200 8.74 11.11 3.05
CA GLY A 200 8.68 12.37 2.31
C GLY A 200 9.67 12.48 1.14
N ALA A 201 10.56 11.49 0.94
CA ALA A 201 11.64 11.57 -0.05
C ALA A 201 11.77 10.30 -0.91
N LEU A 202 10.69 9.54 -1.08
CA LEU A 202 10.69 8.32 -1.90
C LEU A 202 10.54 8.70 -3.38
N ARG A 203 11.35 8.07 -4.24
CA ARG A 203 11.20 8.19 -5.69
C ARG A 203 10.45 6.98 -6.24
N VAL A 204 9.44 7.23 -7.07
CA VAL A 204 8.69 6.22 -7.82
C VAL A 204 8.93 6.39 -9.32
N ARG A 205 9.25 5.31 -10.00
CA ARG A 205 9.45 5.29 -11.46
C ARG A 205 8.75 4.09 -12.07
N THR A 206 8.14 4.30 -13.23
CA THR A 206 7.46 3.26 -13.99
C THR A 206 8.04 3.17 -15.39
N TRP A 207 8.35 1.95 -15.81
CA TRP A 207 8.78 1.64 -17.18
C TRP A 207 7.75 0.74 -17.84
N VAL A 208 7.45 1.01 -19.11
CA VAL A 208 6.63 0.17 -19.97
C VAL A 208 7.45 -0.17 -21.21
N ASP A 209 7.65 -1.43 -21.47
CA ASP A 209 8.47 -1.95 -22.61
C ASP A 209 9.89 -1.35 -22.64
N GLY A 210 10.46 -1.06 -21.49
CA GLY A 210 11.78 -0.47 -21.34
C GLY A 210 11.83 1.06 -21.37
N ASP A 211 10.74 1.72 -21.76
CA ASP A 211 10.63 3.18 -21.76
C ASP A 211 10.21 3.71 -20.38
N LEU A 212 10.92 4.70 -19.87
CA LEU A 212 10.54 5.42 -18.66
C LEU A 212 9.27 6.23 -18.95
N ARG A 213 8.20 5.92 -18.24
CA ARG A 213 6.90 6.58 -18.39
C ARG A 213 6.57 7.52 -17.25
N GLN A 214 6.88 7.12 -16.02
CA GLN A 214 6.63 7.94 -14.84
C GLN A 214 7.94 8.11 -14.04
N ASP A 215 8.16 9.31 -13.51
CA ASP A 215 9.27 9.63 -12.61
C ASP A 215 8.83 10.74 -11.65
N GLY A 216 8.52 10.37 -10.41
CA GLY A 216 8.03 11.29 -9.40
C GLY A 216 8.62 11.01 -8.02
N THR A 217 8.32 11.87 -7.08
CA THR A 217 8.74 11.73 -5.68
C THR A 217 7.60 12.01 -4.72
N THR A 218 7.58 11.34 -3.57
CA THR A 218 6.59 11.62 -2.52
C THR A 218 6.69 13.03 -1.94
N ALA A 219 7.77 13.77 -2.24
CA ALA A 219 7.89 15.19 -1.92
C ALA A 219 6.89 16.06 -2.72
N ASP A 220 6.39 15.58 -3.88
CA ASP A 220 5.47 16.30 -4.75
C ASP A 220 3.99 15.95 -4.48
N LEU A 221 3.73 15.12 -3.48
CA LEU A 221 2.37 14.78 -3.07
C LEU A 221 1.59 16.03 -2.64
N VAL A 222 0.31 16.10 -3.03
CA VAL A 222 -0.62 17.17 -2.58
C VAL A 222 -0.86 17.05 -1.09
N PHE A 223 -1.17 15.82 -0.64
CA PHE A 223 -1.29 15.45 0.76
C PHE A 223 -0.19 14.44 1.08
N ASP A 224 0.67 14.77 2.01
CA ASP A 224 1.74 13.87 2.44
C ASP A 224 1.19 12.58 3.08
N ILE A 225 2.01 11.56 3.14
CA ILE A 225 1.61 10.23 3.63
C ILE A 225 1.05 10.29 5.06
N PRO A 226 1.68 10.97 6.04
CA PRO A 226 1.13 11.10 7.39
C PRO A 226 -0.27 11.74 7.43
N THR A 227 -0.48 12.80 6.65
CA THR A 227 -1.78 13.48 6.54
C THR A 227 -2.86 12.56 5.96
N VAL A 228 -2.54 11.84 4.86
CA VAL A 228 -3.46 10.87 4.25
C VAL A 228 -3.87 9.79 5.25
N LEU A 229 -2.90 9.20 5.94
CA LEU A 229 -3.18 8.16 6.94
C LEU A 229 -4.05 8.68 8.09
N ALA A 230 -3.74 9.87 8.62
CA ALA A 230 -4.54 10.49 9.67
C ALA A 230 -5.98 10.75 9.20
N GLU A 231 -6.15 11.28 7.97
CA GLU A 231 -7.48 11.55 7.40
C GLU A 231 -8.30 10.26 7.24
N ILE A 232 -7.71 9.18 6.73
CA ILE A 232 -8.38 7.87 6.65
C ILE A 232 -8.85 7.43 8.04
N THR A 233 -8.00 7.61 9.06
CA THR A 233 -8.31 7.11 10.42
C THR A 233 -9.39 7.91 11.15
N ARG A 234 -9.80 9.06 10.63
CA ARG A 234 -10.95 9.81 11.18
C ARG A 234 -12.25 9.03 11.13
N THR A 235 -12.39 8.19 10.11
CA THR A 235 -13.63 7.44 9.82
C THR A 235 -13.44 5.94 9.74
N THR A 236 -12.23 5.47 9.42
CA THR A 236 -11.95 4.06 9.13
C THR A 236 -10.71 3.60 9.87
N THR A 237 -10.83 2.60 10.73
CA THR A 237 -9.66 2.01 11.41
C THR A 237 -8.77 1.29 10.41
N LEU A 238 -7.46 1.58 10.43
CA LEU A 238 -6.44 0.81 9.73
C LEU A 238 -5.86 -0.26 10.64
N LEU A 239 -5.74 -1.47 10.12
CA LEU A 239 -5.23 -2.65 10.82
C LEU A 239 -3.79 -2.96 10.38
N PRO A 240 -2.97 -3.63 11.21
CA PRO A 240 -1.69 -4.16 10.76
C PRO A 240 -1.86 -5.03 9.52
N GLY A 241 -1.08 -4.74 8.46
CA GLY A 241 -1.18 -5.38 7.17
C GLY A 241 -2.11 -4.72 6.17
N ASP A 242 -2.91 -3.72 6.55
CA ASP A 242 -3.63 -2.91 5.56
C ASP A 242 -2.66 -2.13 4.68
N VAL A 243 -3.11 -1.81 3.48
CA VAL A 243 -2.32 -1.10 2.46
C VAL A 243 -2.98 0.22 2.10
N VAL A 244 -2.17 1.27 1.99
CA VAL A 244 -2.60 2.58 1.47
C VAL A 244 -1.76 2.93 0.24
N LEU A 245 -2.42 3.07 -0.91
CA LEU A 245 -1.82 3.55 -2.16
C LEU A 245 -1.83 5.08 -2.14
N THR A 246 -0.68 5.70 -2.47
CA THR A 246 -0.46 7.13 -2.19
C THR A 246 -0.77 8.06 -3.36
N GLY A 247 -1.18 7.51 -4.49
CA GLY A 247 -1.35 8.21 -5.75
C GLY A 247 -0.16 8.05 -6.68
N THR A 248 -0.38 8.32 -7.96
CA THR A 248 0.59 8.15 -9.05
C THR A 248 1.06 9.50 -9.58
N PRO A 249 2.34 9.67 -9.97
CA PRO A 249 2.82 10.85 -10.70
C PRO A 249 2.28 10.87 -12.15
N ALA A 250 2.47 11.99 -12.85
CA ALA A 250 2.16 12.13 -14.27
C ALA A 250 3.00 11.19 -15.15
N GLY A 251 2.49 10.86 -16.37
CA GLY A 251 3.18 10.06 -17.39
C GLY A 251 2.44 8.84 -17.90
#